data_fbc9c1fe27899a9c9f050378ba696e59
#
_entry.id   fbc9c1fe27899a9c9f050378ba696e59
#
_cell.length_a   1.000
_cell.length_b   1.000
_cell.length_c   1.000
_cell.angle_alpha   90.00
_cell.angle_beta   90.00
_cell.angle_gamma   90.00
#
_symmetry.space_group_name_H-M   'P 1'
#
loop_
_entity.id
_entity.type
_entity.pdbx_description
1 polymer ?
#
loop_
_entity_poly.entity_id
_entity_poly.type
_entity_poly.pdbx_seq_one_letter_code
_entity_poly.pdbx_strand_id
1 'polypeptide(L)'
;MSKNRPFDLKKLDFEKIRQEKRRKLLRYSFPACAVILLVAIKLTSFPLLSLAAHAAYKDGDNSQASFRLSPVYAMNLFESYKVFFNDGNALFKQARYDSAEKQFRQALQKAPKTRECPVRINLSLSIEAQADALASEKRYDQAIIRYDEANAVLHDGEDSCSVQFASRTVDANNDDGKTAIVIEQRIRQKLAQIKQLRN
;
A
#
# COMPACT_ATOMS: atom_id res chain seq x y z
N MET A 1 -34.68 -23.06 70.24
CA MET A 1 -33.22 -23.33 70.39
C MET A 1 -32.57 -22.98 69.07
N SER A 2 -32.00 -21.78 68.96
CA SER A 2 -31.25 -21.31 67.76
C SER A 2 -29.82 -21.87 67.86
N LYS A 3 -29.44 -22.71 66.92
CA LYS A 3 -28.11 -23.26 66.80
C LYS A 3 -27.18 -22.22 66.15
N ASN A 4 -26.49 -21.41 66.94
CA ASN A 4 -25.41 -20.55 66.49
C ASN A 4 -24.27 -21.44 65.94
N ARG A 5 -24.13 -21.50 64.64
CA ARG A 5 -22.94 -22.13 64.02
C ARG A 5 -21.72 -21.25 64.28
N PRO A 6 -20.60 -21.81 64.79
CA PRO A 6 -19.42 -21.02 65.01
C PRO A 6 -18.96 -20.44 63.68
N PHE A 7 -18.67 -19.14 63.66
CA PHE A 7 -18.15 -18.39 62.56
C PHE A 7 -16.74 -18.88 62.23
N ASP A 8 -16.57 -19.51 61.09
CA ASP A 8 -15.31 -20.16 60.70
C ASP A 8 -14.36 -19.12 60.09
N LEU A 9 -13.51 -18.50 60.92
CA LEU A 9 -12.50 -17.53 60.56
C LEU A 9 -11.51 -18.06 59.50
N LYS A 10 -11.20 -19.33 59.49
CA LYS A 10 -10.31 -19.99 58.50
C LYS A 10 -10.91 -19.92 57.09
N LYS A 11 -12.22 -20.09 56.97
CA LYS A 11 -12.91 -20.04 55.66
C LYS A 11 -12.90 -18.63 55.08
N LEU A 12 -13.01 -17.61 55.93
CA LEU A 12 -12.92 -16.19 55.55
C LEU A 12 -11.53 -15.81 55.03
N ASP A 13 -10.48 -16.32 55.66
CA ASP A 13 -9.10 -16.05 55.22
C ASP A 13 -8.80 -16.74 53.88
N PHE A 14 -9.26 -17.95 53.67
CA PHE A 14 -9.14 -18.65 52.35
C PHE A 14 -9.85 -17.92 51.23
N GLU A 15 -11.04 -17.35 51.49
CA GLU A 15 -11.77 -16.58 50.49
C GLU A 15 -11.08 -15.26 50.16
N LYS A 16 -10.53 -14.56 51.10
CA LYS A 16 -9.74 -13.33 50.91
C LYS A 16 -8.49 -13.61 50.07
N ILE A 17 -7.72 -14.63 50.42
CA ILE A 17 -6.53 -15.05 49.67
C ILE A 17 -6.90 -15.43 48.23
N ARG A 18 -8.02 -16.14 48.01
CA ARG A 18 -8.52 -16.49 46.68
C ARG A 18 -8.93 -15.25 45.87
N GLN A 19 -9.60 -14.28 46.51
CA GLN A 19 -9.98 -13.02 45.86
C GLN A 19 -8.76 -12.17 45.50
N GLU A 20 -7.75 -12.08 46.37
CA GLU A 20 -6.50 -11.39 46.03
C GLU A 20 -5.75 -12.02 44.91
N LYS A 21 -5.64 -13.36 44.87
CA LYS A 21 -5.03 -14.08 43.76
C LYS A 21 -5.81 -13.87 42.45
N ARG A 22 -7.13 -13.89 42.48
CA ARG A 22 -7.99 -13.58 41.31
C ARG A 22 -7.78 -12.15 40.82
N ARG A 23 -7.75 -11.17 41.73
CA ARG A 23 -7.50 -9.75 41.37
C ARG A 23 -6.11 -9.57 40.77
N LYS A 24 -5.08 -10.20 41.30
CA LYS A 24 -3.73 -10.18 40.74
C LYS A 24 -3.70 -10.83 39.36
N LEU A 25 -4.27 -12.03 39.19
CA LEU A 25 -4.38 -12.69 37.89
C LEU A 25 -5.10 -11.83 36.86
N LEU A 26 -6.26 -11.27 37.20
CA LEU A 26 -7.00 -10.38 36.30
C LEU A 26 -6.21 -9.13 35.94
N ARG A 27 -5.50 -8.52 36.89
CA ARG A 27 -4.69 -7.31 36.67
C ARG A 27 -3.53 -7.55 35.68
N TYR A 28 -2.91 -8.73 35.70
CA TYR A 28 -1.78 -9.08 34.83
C TYR A 28 -2.22 -9.76 33.52
N SER A 29 -3.27 -10.57 33.55
CA SER A 29 -3.75 -11.28 32.35
C SER A 29 -4.58 -10.38 31.42
N PHE A 30 -5.33 -9.42 31.97
CA PHE A 30 -6.17 -8.53 31.17
C PHE A 30 -5.37 -7.73 30.11
N PRO A 31 -4.26 -7.02 30.45
CA PRO A 31 -3.50 -6.32 29.43
C PRO A 31 -2.87 -7.26 28.40
N ALA A 32 -2.41 -8.44 28.84
CA ALA A 32 -1.86 -9.44 27.91
C ALA A 32 -2.94 -9.96 26.92
N CYS A 33 -4.12 -10.30 27.43
CA CYS A 33 -5.24 -10.70 26.59
C CYS A 33 -5.71 -9.58 25.65
N ALA A 34 -5.72 -8.33 26.13
CA ALA A 34 -6.07 -7.18 25.30
C ALA A 34 -5.07 -6.98 24.14
N VAL A 35 -3.77 -7.12 24.39
CA VAL A 35 -2.74 -7.04 23.36
C VAL A 35 -2.90 -8.18 22.34
N ILE A 36 -3.11 -9.41 22.79
CA ILE A 36 -3.33 -10.56 21.91
C ILE A 36 -4.57 -10.35 21.05
N LEU A 37 -5.66 -9.84 21.63
CA LEU A 37 -6.90 -9.54 20.90
C LEU A 37 -6.67 -8.46 19.83
N LEU A 38 -5.96 -7.38 20.17
CA LEU A 38 -5.62 -6.32 19.21
C LEU A 38 -4.77 -6.85 18.06
N VAL A 39 -3.79 -7.70 18.35
CA VAL A 39 -2.97 -8.35 17.32
C VAL A 39 -3.82 -9.28 16.45
N ALA A 40 -4.70 -10.07 17.03
CA ALA A 40 -5.59 -10.97 16.30
C ALA A 40 -6.55 -10.19 15.38
N ILE A 41 -7.18 -9.11 15.89
CA ILE A 41 -8.02 -8.21 15.09
C ILE A 41 -7.22 -7.63 13.93
N LYS A 42 -5.98 -7.21 14.16
CA LYS A 42 -5.12 -6.66 13.13
C LYS A 42 -4.77 -7.69 12.06
N LEU A 43 -4.37 -8.89 12.46
CA LEU A 43 -3.99 -9.97 11.52
C LEU A 43 -5.17 -10.44 10.65
N THR A 44 -6.39 -10.36 11.16
CA THR A 44 -7.59 -10.77 10.41
C THR A 44 -8.20 -9.63 9.58
N SER A 45 -8.15 -8.39 10.04
CA SER A 45 -8.73 -7.25 9.32
C SER A 45 -7.95 -6.87 8.07
N PHE A 46 -6.63 -7.00 8.08
CA PHE A 46 -5.79 -6.63 6.94
C PHE A 46 -6.12 -7.39 5.65
N PRO A 47 -6.12 -8.73 5.62
CA PRO A 47 -6.46 -9.49 4.41
C PRO A 47 -7.90 -9.27 3.96
N LEU A 48 -8.85 -9.12 4.88
CA LEU A 48 -10.25 -8.85 4.57
C LEU A 48 -10.44 -7.51 3.87
N LEU A 49 -9.82 -6.44 4.39
CA LEU A 49 -9.90 -5.11 3.79
C LEU A 49 -9.21 -5.06 2.42
N SER A 50 -8.06 -5.72 2.27
CA SER A 50 -7.36 -5.82 0.99
C SER A 50 -8.17 -6.58 -0.05
N LEU A 51 -8.80 -7.69 0.33
CA LEU A 51 -9.67 -8.47 -0.55
C LEU A 51 -10.91 -7.66 -0.96
N ALA A 52 -11.54 -6.96 -0.03
CA ALA A 52 -12.70 -6.11 -0.29
C ALA A 52 -12.36 -4.91 -1.20
N ALA A 53 -11.18 -4.31 -1.02
CA ALA A 53 -10.70 -3.25 -1.90
C ALA A 53 -10.41 -3.79 -3.31
N HIS A 54 -9.81 -4.98 -3.42
CA HIS A 54 -9.53 -5.61 -4.71
C HIS A 54 -10.82 -5.99 -5.45
N ALA A 55 -11.84 -6.48 -4.74
CA ALA A 55 -13.16 -6.74 -5.33
C ALA A 55 -13.78 -5.44 -5.88
N ALA A 56 -13.83 -4.36 -5.07
CA ALA A 56 -14.34 -3.06 -5.50
C ALA A 56 -13.57 -2.51 -6.72
N TYR A 57 -12.24 -2.70 -6.76
CA TYR A 57 -11.42 -2.31 -7.89
C TYR A 57 -11.77 -3.08 -9.18
N LYS A 58 -12.02 -4.39 -9.09
CA LYS A 58 -12.46 -5.22 -10.23
C LYS A 58 -13.85 -4.83 -10.73
N ASP A 59 -14.75 -4.48 -9.82
CA ASP A 59 -16.11 -4.04 -10.14
C ASP A 59 -16.16 -2.60 -10.70
N GLY A 60 -14.99 -1.93 -10.81
CA GLY A 60 -14.87 -0.56 -11.31
C GLY A 60 -15.19 0.53 -10.29
N ASP A 61 -15.55 0.18 -9.06
CA ASP A 61 -15.80 1.14 -7.97
C ASP A 61 -14.48 1.57 -7.30
N ASN A 62 -13.74 2.40 -8.01
CA ASN A 62 -12.43 2.86 -7.58
C ASN A 62 -12.47 3.76 -6.34
N SER A 63 -13.61 4.45 -6.11
CA SER A 63 -13.82 5.28 -4.93
C SER A 63 -13.94 4.44 -3.67
N GLN A 64 -14.71 3.35 -3.71
CA GLN A 64 -14.81 2.40 -2.61
C GLN A 64 -13.49 1.66 -2.38
N ALA A 65 -12.77 1.31 -3.44
CA ALA A 65 -11.47 0.67 -3.31
C ALA A 65 -10.49 1.55 -2.51
N SER A 66 -10.37 2.83 -2.83
CA SER A 66 -9.54 3.79 -2.10
C SER A 66 -10.02 3.98 -0.66
N PHE A 67 -11.33 4.11 -0.43
CA PHE A 67 -11.90 4.28 0.91
C PHE A 67 -11.63 3.06 1.81
N ARG A 68 -11.76 1.84 1.28
CA ARG A 68 -11.50 0.61 2.03
C ARG A 68 -10.04 0.40 2.40
N LEU A 69 -9.11 0.98 1.64
CA LEU A 69 -7.68 0.94 1.95
C LEU A 69 -7.28 1.93 3.05
N SER A 70 -8.03 3.02 3.23
CA SER A 70 -7.72 4.09 4.17
C SER A 70 -7.41 3.63 5.61
N PRO A 71 -8.16 2.73 6.25
CA PRO A 71 -7.87 2.26 7.61
C PRO A 71 -6.56 1.44 7.71
N VAL A 72 -6.11 0.89 6.59
CA VAL A 72 -4.91 0.03 6.54
C VAL A 72 -3.63 0.84 6.63
N TYR A 73 -3.67 2.14 6.26
CA TYR A 73 -2.51 3.05 6.33
C TYR A 73 -1.98 3.24 7.75
N ALA A 74 -2.87 3.35 8.73
CA ALA A 74 -2.50 3.74 10.09
C ALA A 74 -1.65 2.69 10.84
N MET A 75 -1.64 1.43 10.40
CA MET A 75 -1.06 0.33 11.18
C MET A 75 -0.28 -0.71 10.35
N ASN A 76 0.21 -0.34 9.15
CA ASN A 76 0.85 -1.30 8.26
C ASN A 76 2.36 -1.47 8.58
N LEU A 77 2.71 -2.57 9.23
CA LEU A 77 4.09 -2.94 9.57
C LEU A 77 4.73 -3.91 8.54
N PHE A 78 3.92 -4.65 7.78
CA PHE A 78 4.39 -5.63 6.79
C PHE A 78 3.90 -5.25 5.39
N GLU A 79 4.77 -5.32 4.39
CA GLU A 79 4.48 -5.04 2.98
C GLU A 79 3.74 -3.70 2.74
N SER A 80 4.15 -2.68 3.48
CA SER A 80 3.49 -1.36 3.50
C SER A 80 3.39 -0.73 2.11
N TYR A 81 4.27 -1.08 1.16
CA TYR A 81 4.23 -0.60 -0.20
C TYR A 81 2.96 -1.02 -0.95
N LYS A 82 2.41 -2.23 -0.68
CA LYS A 82 1.23 -2.76 -1.39
C LYS A 82 -0.01 -1.90 -1.16
N VAL A 83 -0.14 -1.32 0.01
CA VAL A 83 -1.29 -0.45 0.33
C VAL A 83 -1.24 0.80 -0.52
N PHE A 84 -0.10 1.49 -0.54
CA PHE A 84 0.10 2.68 -1.35
C PHE A 84 0.00 2.36 -2.85
N PHE A 85 0.53 1.22 -3.28
CA PHE A 85 0.45 0.76 -4.65
C PHE A 85 -1.00 0.53 -5.11
N ASN A 86 -1.80 -0.17 -4.28
CA ASN A 86 -3.21 -0.44 -4.60
C ASN A 86 -4.07 0.82 -4.57
N ASP A 87 -3.81 1.74 -3.64
CA ASP A 87 -4.49 3.04 -3.61
C ASP A 87 -4.12 3.89 -4.83
N GLY A 88 -2.84 3.92 -5.20
CA GLY A 88 -2.38 4.54 -6.44
C GLY A 88 -3.10 4.01 -7.66
N ASN A 89 -3.26 2.68 -7.78
CA ASN A 89 -4.00 2.06 -8.88
C ASN A 89 -5.49 2.47 -8.89
N ALA A 90 -6.13 2.54 -7.73
CA ALA A 90 -7.52 2.96 -7.63
C ALA A 90 -7.68 4.44 -8.03
N LEU A 91 -6.77 5.31 -7.61
CA LEU A 91 -6.74 6.73 -7.98
C LEU A 91 -6.45 6.94 -9.47
N PHE A 92 -5.52 6.16 -10.03
CA PHE A 92 -5.22 6.20 -11.46
C PHE A 92 -6.45 5.89 -12.32
N LYS A 93 -7.21 4.84 -11.95
CA LYS A 93 -8.47 4.51 -12.63
C LYS A 93 -9.55 5.59 -12.51
N GLN A 94 -9.48 6.42 -11.47
CA GLN A 94 -10.35 7.60 -11.32
C GLN A 94 -9.85 8.82 -12.10
N ALA A 95 -8.80 8.70 -12.91
CA ALA A 95 -8.09 9.78 -13.61
C ALA A 95 -7.53 10.86 -12.64
N ARG A 96 -7.34 10.52 -11.35
CA ARG A 96 -6.73 11.38 -10.33
C ARG A 96 -5.22 11.21 -10.32
N TYR A 97 -4.58 11.55 -11.43
CA TYR A 97 -3.18 11.21 -11.71
C TYR A 97 -2.20 11.83 -10.72
N ASP A 98 -2.43 13.08 -10.26
CA ASP A 98 -1.58 13.72 -9.23
C ASP A 98 -1.63 12.98 -7.89
N SER A 99 -2.81 12.52 -7.52
CA SER A 99 -2.99 11.74 -6.28
C SER A 99 -2.40 10.34 -6.42
N ALA A 100 -2.56 9.70 -7.58
CA ALA A 100 -2.00 8.40 -7.90
C ALA A 100 -0.45 8.45 -7.85
N GLU A 101 0.15 9.47 -8.45
CA GLU A 101 1.60 9.71 -8.40
C GLU A 101 2.12 9.77 -6.97
N LYS A 102 1.45 10.54 -6.09
CA LYS A 102 1.84 10.64 -4.67
C LYS A 102 1.84 9.28 -3.98
N GLN A 103 0.83 8.45 -4.25
CA GLN A 103 0.75 7.11 -3.67
C GLN A 103 1.82 6.18 -4.24
N PHE A 104 2.07 6.22 -5.54
CA PHE A 104 3.12 5.39 -6.14
C PHE A 104 4.53 5.80 -5.67
N ARG A 105 4.80 7.09 -5.45
CA ARG A 105 6.06 7.56 -4.84
C ARG A 105 6.24 7.02 -3.42
N GLN A 106 5.17 7.01 -2.62
CA GLN A 106 5.22 6.40 -1.28
C GLN A 106 5.37 4.87 -1.34
N ALA A 107 4.73 4.22 -2.31
CA ALA A 107 4.93 2.81 -2.55
C ALA A 107 6.39 2.50 -2.91
N LEU A 108 7.00 3.30 -3.79
CA LEU A 108 8.38 3.12 -4.23
C LEU A 108 9.39 3.24 -3.08
N GLN A 109 9.20 4.22 -2.17
CA GLN A 109 10.04 4.38 -0.98
C GLN A 109 10.02 3.17 -0.04
N LYS A 110 8.96 2.37 -0.08
CA LYS A 110 8.73 1.23 0.82
C LYS A 110 8.84 -0.13 0.12
N ALA A 111 8.92 -0.13 -1.20
CA ALA A 111 9.00 -1.36 -1.99
C ALA A 111 10.38 -2.02 -1.80
N PRO A 112 10.43 -3.35 -1.63
CA PRO A 112 11.70 -4.05 -1.75
C PRO A 112 12.19 -3.99 -3.21
N LYS A 113 13.50 -4.03 -3.41
CA LYS A 113 14.16 -3.95 -4.73
C LYS A 113 13.51 -4.85 -5.80
N THR A 114 13.11 -6.05 -5.42
CA THR A 114 12.46 -7.02 -6.31
C THR A 114 11.05 -6.61 -6.74
N ARG A 115 10.46 -5.58 -6.14
CA ARG A 115 9.11 -5.08 -6.42
C ARG A 115 9.06 -3.62 -6.85
N GLU A 116 10.21 -2.98 -7.03
CA GLU A 116 10.26 -1.59 -7.49
C GLU A 116 9.75 -1.44 -8.92
N CYS A 117 10.09 -2.36 -9.84
CA CYS A 117 9.74 -2.22 -11.24
C CYS A 117 8.22 -2.07 -11.51
N PRO A 118 7.32 -2.91 -10.98
CA PRO A 118 5.88 -2.68 -11.13
C PRO A 118 5.42 -1.32 -10.58
N VAL A 119 6.03 -0.85 -9.50
CA VAL A 119 5.71 0.46 -8.91
C VAL A 119 6.18 1.60 -9.82
N ARG A 120 7.39 1.51 -10.36
CA ARG A 120 7.96 2.49 -11.31
C ARG A 120 7.14 2.59 -12.59
N ILE A 121 6.67 1.47 -13.11
CA ILE A 121 5.77 1.41 -14.28
C ILE A 121 4.52 2.25 -14.01
N ASN A 122 3.81 2.00 -12.92
CA ASN A 122 2.57 2.71 -12.63
C ASN A 122 2.80 4.19 -12.25
N LEU A 123 3.93 4.50 -11.62
CA LEU A 123 4.36 5.87 -11.37
C LEU A 123 4.61 6.61 -12.70
N SER A 124 5.37 6.01 -13.61
CA SER A 124 5.64 6.55 -14.94
C SER A 124 4.35 6.79 -15.74
N LEU A 125 3.40 5.83 -15.73
CA LEU A 125 2.09 5.99 -16.36
C LEU A 125 1.29 7.17 -15.78
N SER A 126 1.36 7.39 -14.47
CA SER A 126 0.66 8.52 -13.83
C SER A 126 1.23 9.86 -14.25
N ILE A 127 2.56 9.95 -14.36
CA ILE A 127 3.25 11.15 -14.80
C ILE A 127 3.03 11.38 -16.31
N GLU A 128 3.06 10.32 -17.12
CA GLU A 128 2.73 10.37 -18.54
C GLU A 128 1.32 10.93 -18.78
N ALA A 129 0.32 10.46 -18.02
CA ALA A 129 -1.05 10.95 -18.15
C ALA A 129 -1.19 12.45 -17.80
N GLN A 130 -0.42 12.95 -16.85
CA GLN A 130 -0.35 14.39 -16.54
C GLN A 130 0.34 15.16 -17.68
N ALA A 131 1.39 14.60 -18.28
CA ALA A 131 2.04 15.19 -19.45
C ALA A 131 1.09 15.26 -20.65
N ASP A 132 0.29 14.21 -20.89
CA ASP A 132 -0.75 14.18 -21.93
C ASP A 132 -1.78 15.31 -21.71
N ALA A 133 -2.22 15.54 -20.47
CA ALA A 133 -3.13 16.65 -20.15
C ALA A 133 -2.51 18.01 -20.46
N LEU A 134 -1.27 18.26 -20.05
CA LEU A 134 -0.54 19.49 -20.35
C LEU A 134 -0.36 19.69 -21.86
N ALA A 135 -0.06 18.63 -22.58
CA ALA A 135 0.08 18.69 -24.05
C ALA A 135 -1.26 19.07 -24.73
N SER A 136 -2.37 18.53 -24.24
CA SER A 136 -3.71 18.88 -24.74
C SER A 136 -4.08 20.35 -24.53
N GLU A 137 -3.56 20.95 -23.43
CA GLU A 137 -3.67 22.38 -23.12
C GLU A 137 -2.65 23.23 -23.88
N LYS A 138 -1.85 22.66 -24.79
CA LYS A 138 -0.76 23.33 -25.53
C LYS A 138 0.36 23.86 -24.63
N ARG A 139 0.47 23.37 -23.41
CA ARG A 139 1.54 23.73 -22.44
C ARG A 139 2.77 22.86 -22.68
N TYR A 140 3.33 22.97 -23.88
CA TYR A 140 4.32 22.04 -24.41
C TYR A 140 5.61 21.95 -23.58
N ASP A 141 6.14 23.07 -23.07
CA ASP A 141 7.34 23.06 -22.26
C ASP A 141 7.13 22.26 -20.94
N GLN A 142 5.97 22.42 -20.33
CA GLN A 142 5.64 21.67 -19.12
C GLN A 142 5.37 20.19 -19.41
N ALA A 143 4.73 19.89 -20.53
CA ALA A 143 4.51 18.52 -20.98
C ALA A 143 5.85 17.81 -21.22
N ILE A 144 6.83 18.47 -21.85
CA ILE A 144 8.17 17.94 -22.10
C ILE A 144 8.84 17.56 -20.78
N ILE A 145 8.82 18.47 -19.79
CA ILE A 145 9.43 18.20 -18.46
C ILE A 145 8.79 16.97 -17.81
N ARG A 146 7.46 16.86 -17.89
CA ARG A 146 6.75 15.70 -17.30
C ARG A 146 7.00 14.41 -18.05
N TYR A 147 7.09 14.41 -19.38
CA TYR A 147 7.48 13.22 -20.14
C TYR A 147 8.91 12.79 -19.84
N ASP A 148 9.85 13.74 -19.73
CA ASP A 148 11.22 13.42 -19.36
C ASP A 148 11.29 12.81 -17.95
N GLU A 149 10.49 13.32 -16.99
CA GLU A 149 10.36 12.74 -15.65
C GLU A 149 9.76 11.33 -15.68
N ALA A 150 8.69 11.10 -16.45
CA ALA A 150 8.09 9.77 -16.63
C ALA A 150 9.09 8.75 -17.15
N ASN A 151 9.94 9.17 -18.11
CA ASN A 151 11.00 8.33 -18.66
C ASN A 151 12.11 8.07 -17.61
N ALA A 152 12.51 9.10 -16.86
CA ALA A 152 13.57 8.99 -15.84
C ALA A 152 13.17 7.98 -14.74
N VAL A 153 11.91 7.96 -14.32
CA VAL A 153 11.43 7.04 -13.29
C VAL A 153 11.65 5.56 -13.66
N LEU A 154 11.62 5.20 -14.95
CA LEU A 154 11.87 3.84 -15.42
C LEU A 154 13.33 3.44 -15.33
N HIS A 155 14.24 4.43 -15.35
CA HIS A 155 15.69 4.25 -15.39
C HIS A 155 16.39 4.59 -14.07
N ASP A 156 15.68 5.18 -13.10
CA ASP A 156 16.26 5.65 -11.85
C ASP A 156 16.68 4.48 -10.95
N GLY A 157 17.97 4.51 -10.51
CA GLY A 157 18.58 3.51 -9.64
C GLY A 157 19.35 2.39 -10.34
N GLU A 158 20.17 1.68 -9.58
CA GLU A 158 21.00 0.55 -10.05
C GLU A 158 20.17 -0.64 -10.57
N ASP A 159 18.89 -0.72 -10.16
CA ASP A 159 17.93 -1.76 -10.52
C ASP A 159 16.80 -1.19 -11.39
N SER A 160 17.15 -0.40 -12.42
CA SER A 160 16.15 0.05 -13.41
C SER A 160 15.40 -1.14 -14.00
N CYS A 161 14.14 -0.94 -14.38
CA CYS A 161 13.32 -2.01 -14.98
C CYS A 161 13.96 -2.64 -16.21
N SER A 162 14.76 -1.86 -16.98
CA SER A 162 15.51 -2.33 -18.12
C SER A 162 16.71 -3.21 -17.75
N VAL A 163 17.42 -2.93 -16.63
CA VAL A 163 18.55 -3.72 -16.14
C VAL A 163 18.07 -5.05 -15.54
N GLN A 164 16.97 -5.06 -14.79
CA GLN A 164 16.38 -6.31 -14.31
C GLN A 164 15.95 -7.24 -15.44
N PHE A 165 15.59 -6.68 -16.59
CA PHE A 165 15.29 -7.47 -17.80
C PHE A 165 16.55 -8.07 -18.42
N ALA A 166 17.65 -7.32 -18.46
CA ALA A 166 18.92 -7.78 -19.06
C ALA A 166 19.70 -8.79 -18.19
N SER A 167 19.57 -8.71 -16.86
CA SER A 167 20.33 -9.56 -15.93
C SER A 167 19.63 -10.85 -15.49
N ARG A 168 18.31 -10.94 -15.64
CA ARG A 168 17.55 -12.17 -15.42
C ARG A 168 17.41 -12.94 -16.75
N THR A 169 18.42 -13.73 -17.02
CA THR A 169 18.27 -14.85 -17.95
C THR A 169 17.04 -15.67 -17.56
N VAL A 170 16.06 -15.66 -18.46
CA VAL A 170 15.08 -16.73 -18.61
C VAL A 170 14.08 -16.93 -17.47
N ASP A 171 13.27 -15.93 -17.18
CA ASP A 171 11.88 -16.20 -16.83
C ASP A 171 11.02 -15.58 -17.94
N ALA A 172 10.51 -16.45 -18.83
CA ALA A 172 9.64 -16.07 -19.96
C ALA A 172 8.33 -15.39 -19.53
N ASN A 173 8.08 -15.27 -18.23
CA ASN A 173 6.92 -14.67 -17.60
C ASN A 173 7.20 -13.29 -16.97
N ASN A 174 8.38 -12.69 -17.17
CA ASN A 174 8.62 -11.33 -16.64
C ASN A 174 8.03 -10.28 -17.59
N ASP A 175 6.73 -10.08 -17.49
CA ASP A 175 5.94 -9.13 -18.31
C ASP A 175 6.28 -7.66 -17.95
N ASP A 176 6.78 -7.41 -16.75
CA ASP A 176 7.06 -6.06 -16.24
C ASP A 176 8.18 -5.35 -17.03
N GLY A 177 9.27 -6.06 -17.34
CA GLY A 177 10.37 -5.48 -18.10
C GLY A 177 10.00 -5.17 -19.55
N LYS A 178 9.22 -6.04 -20.20
CA LYS A 178 8.69 -5.80 -21.55
C LYS A 178 7.74 -4.59 -21.56
N THR A 179 6.90 -4.49 -20.54
CA THR A 179 5.97 -3.38 -20.35
C THR A 179 6.72 -2.06 -20.17
N ALA A 180 7.79 -2.03 -19.37
CA ALA A 180 8.61 -0.83 -19.17
C ALA A 180 9.23 -0.34 -20.48
N ILE A 181 9.79 -1.23 -21.32
CA ILE A 181 10.37 -0.88 -22.62
C ILE A 181 9.31 -0.29 -23.55
N VAL A 182 8.12 -0.88 -23.60
CA VAL A 182 7.03 -0.37 -24.46
C VAL A 182 6.60 1.02 -24.03
N ILE A 183 6.49 1.27 -22.71
CA ILE A 183 6.14 2.59 -22.17
C ILE A 183 7.23 3.60 -22.49
N GLU A 184 8.49 3.25 -22.29
CA GLU A 184 9.63 4.12 -22.62
C GLU A 184 9.59 4.53 -24.10
N GLN A 185 9.43 3.59 -25.01
CA GLN A 185 9.35 3.87 -26.45
C GLN A 185 8.18 4.81 -26.78
N ARG A 186 7.02 4.58 -26.18
CA ARG A 186 5.85 5.44 -26.34
C ARG A 186 6.09 6.87 -25.83
N ILE A 187 6.69 7.01 -24.65
CA ILE A 187 7.03 8.32 -24.08
C ILE A 187 8.02 9.06 -24.98
N ARG A 188 9.05 8.39 -25.49
CA ARG A 188 10.03 8.99 -26.43
C ARG A 188 9.37 9.45 -27.72
N GLN A 189 8.43 8.72 -28.27
CA GLN A 189 7.66 9.12 -29.45
C GLN A 189 6.83 10.37 -29.17
N LYS A 190 6.11 10.41 -28.05
CA LYS A 190 5.33 11.60 -27.62
C LYS A 190 6.23 12.82 -27.42
N LEU A 191 7.39 12.64 -26.78
CA LEU A 191 8.39 13.69 -26.62
C LEU A 191 8.86 14.28 -27.95
N ALA A 192 9.16 13.41 -28.93
CA ALA A 192 9.59 13.87 -30.25
C ALA A 192 8.47 14.68 -30.94
N GLN A 193 7.23 14.19 -30.89
CA GLN A 193 6.07 14.86 -31.45
C GLN A 193 5.82 16.23 -30.80
N ILE A 194 5.85 16.32 -29.47
CA ILE A 194 5.60 17.58 -28.74
C ILE A 194 6.72 18.60 -29.03
N LYS A 195 7.97 18.17 -29.12
CA LYS A 195 9.09 19.05 -29.50
C LYS A 195 8.92 19.65 -30.90
N GLN A 196 8.30 18.92 -31.83
CA GLN A 196 7.96 19.45 -33.17
C GLN A 196 6.81 20.46 -33.11
N LEU A 197 5.80 20.25 -32.29
CA LEU A 197 4.65 21.13 -32.15
C LEU A 197 5.00 22.44 -31.41
N ARG A 198 6.05 22.43 -30.60
CA ARG A 198 6.55 23.61 -29.87
C ARG A 198 7.27 24.61 -30.79
N ASN A 199 8.00 24.12 -31.80
CA ASN A 199 8.79 24.92 -32.74
C ASN A 199 7.88 25.54 -33.79
#